data_1a4ce0fc1b6c694a84614010cdc12988
#
_entry.id   1a4ce0fc1b6c694a84614010cdc12988
#
_cell.length_a   1.000
_cell.length_b   1.000
_cell.length_c   1.000
_cell.angle_alpha   90.00
_cell.angle_beta   90.00
_cell.angle_gamma   90.00
#
_symmetry.space_group_name_H-M   'P 1'
#
loop_
_entity.id
_entity.type
_entity.pdbx_description
1 polymer ?
#
loop_
_entity_poly.entity_id
_entity_poly.type
_entity_poly.pdbx_seq_one_letter_code
_entity_poly.pdbx_strand_id
1 'polypeptide(L)'
;TKAAREVGALTVSVVTKPFGFEGRMRAALANLGLEELKKVSDSLIVIANDKLREAVDETIGIKNAFKVTDNILYQAVNGMSQVILNPGSGNDINADFADVKTIMKHKGIALMGIGKAKGDEATSRALDNAINSPLLEKVPLDGAKGILIHFTISPEISLFAIEDVMNNINQRVDINAQIIFGTTTDTDFERDEVKITIIATGFEAKNEIKEEQKESDENEIEAIKVEAVESTLDTPPLMRGYTVEYPLH
;
A
#
# COMPACT_ATOMS: atom_id res chain seq x y z
N THR A 1 -2.41 -3.58 15.84
CA THR A 1 -1.07 -2.97 15.63
C THR A 1 -0.29 -2.84 16.93
N LYS A 2 -0.80 -2.17 18.00
CA LYS A 2 -0.04 -2.01 19.26
C LYS A 2 0.43 -3.36 19.85
N ALA A 3 -0.46 -4.33 20.02
CA ALA A 3 -0.12 -5.66 20.52
C ALA A 3 0.91 -6.40 19.65
N ALA A 4 0.83 -6.29 18.33
CA ALA A 4 1.81 -6.89 17.42
C ALA A 4 3.21 -6.28 17.60
N ARG A 5 3.28 -4.96 17.78
CA ARG A 5 4.52 -4.26 18.05
C ARG A 5 5.14 -4.62 19.41
N GLU A 6 4.32 -4.80 20.43
CA GLU A 6 4.77 -5.19 21.78
C GLU A 6 5.47 -6.56 21.78
N VAL A 7 5.05 -7.47 20.92
CA VAL A 7 5.72 -8.79 20.74
C VAL A 7 6.86 -8.77 19.71
N GLY A 8 7.22 -7.59 19.17
CA GLY A 8 8.33 -7.43 18.22
C GLY A 8 8.04 -7.91 16.80
N ALA A 9 6.77 -8.16 16.46
CA ALA A 9 6.37 -8.55 15.12
C ALA A 9 6.48 -7.37 14.14
N LEU A 10 6.93 -7.63 12.92
CA LEU A 10 6.86 -6.66 11.82
C LEU A 10 5.40 -6.30 11.58
N THR A 11 5.08 -5.03 11.70
CA THR A 11 3.71 -4.55 11.60
C THR A 11 3.53 -3.64 10.39
N VAL A 12 2.85 -4.14 9.38
CA VAL A 12 2.50 -3.37 8.18
C VAL A 12 1.00 -3.11 8.19
N SER A 13 0.61 -1.85 8.07
CA SER A 13 -0.79 -1.46 7.98
C SER A 13 -1.14 -1.11 6.53
N VAL A 14 -2.22 -1.70 6.02
CA VAL A 14 -2.76 -1.39 4.69
C VAL A 14 -4.14 -0.81 4.89
N VAL A 15 -4.36 0.42 4.46
CA VAL A 15 -5.60 1.16 4.71
C VAL A 15 -6.02 1.97 3.50
N THR A 16 -7.31 2.30 3.42
CA THR A 16 -7.87 3.17 2.39
C THR A 16 -8.22 4.53 2.97
N LYS A 17 -8.09 5.59 2.16
CA LYS A 17 -8.70 6.90 2.43
C LYS A 17 -10.08 6.96 1.79
N PRO A 18 -11.06 7.59 2.43
CA PRO A 18 -12.41 7.72 1.86
C PRO A 18 -12.39 8.46 0.54
N PHE A 19 -13.42 8.25 -0.26
CA PHE A 19 -13.68 9.09 -1.43
C PHE A 19 -14.03 10.52 -1.01
N GLY A 20 -13.63 11.51 -1.80
CA GLY A 20 -13.90 12.91 -1.52
C GLY A 20 -15.41 13.23 -1.37
N PHE A 21 -16.27 12.51 -2.11
CA PHE A 21 -17.72 12.67 -2.00
C PHE A 21 -18.33 12.15 -0.68
N GLU A 22 -17.58 11.37 0.11
CA GLU A 22 -18.02 10.89 1.43
C GLU A 22 -18.01 11.99 2.51
N GLY A 23 -17.40 13.14 2.19
CA GLY A 23 -17.45 14.35 2.98
C GLY A 23 -16.24 14.60 3.87
N ARG A 24 -16.07 15.88 4.22
CA ARG A 24 -14.88 16.39 4.94
C ARG A 24 -14.69 15.74 6.31
N MET A 25 -15.77 15.48 7.03
CA MET A 25 -15.71 14.83 8.36
C MET A 25 -15.03 13.45 8.29
N ARG A 26 -15.40 12.62 7.30
CA ARG A 26 -14.75 11.31 7.10
C ARG A 26 -13.28 11.45 6.72
N ALA A 27 -12.96 12.41 5.85
CA ALA A 27 -11.59 12.69 5.46
C ALA A 27 -10.73 13.12 6.67
N ALA A 28 -11.24 14.00 7.53
CA ALA A 28 -10.55 14.44 8.74
C ALA A 28 -10.31 13.29 9.73
N LEU A 29 -11.34 12.48 9.99
CA LEU A 29 -11.21 11.28 10.85
C LEU A 29 -10.20 10.26 10.27
N ALA A 30 -10.20 10.07 8.96
CA ALA A 30 -9.24 9.19 8.29
C ALA A 30 -7.80 9.71 8.46
N ASN A 31 -7.57 11.01 8.30
CA ASN A 31 -6.24 11.61 8.51
C ASN A 31 -5.77 11.46 9.95
N LEU A 32 -6.64 11.69 10.95
CA LEU A 32 -6.31 11.44 12.37
C LEU A 32 -5.95 9.97 12.61
N GLY A 33 -6.72 9.03 12.06
CA GLY A 33 -6.43 7.61 12.15
C GLY A 33 -5.09 7.22 11.51
N LEU A 34 -4.74 7.85 10.39
CA LEU A 34 -3.45 7.64 9.71
C LEU A 34 -2.28 8.08 10.57
N GLU A 35 -2.35 9.26 11.20
CA GLU A 35 -1.31 9.75 12.09
C GLU A 35 -1.10 8.83 13.31
N GLU A 36 -2.19 8.27 13.86
CA GLU A 36 -2.08 7.29 14.94
C GLU A 36 -1.49 5.95 14.45
N LEU A 37 -1.85 5.49 13.26
CA LEU A 37 -1.29 4.27 12.66
C LEU A 37 0.20 4.40 12.34
N LYS A 38 0.65 5.55 11.86
CA LYS A 38 2.08 5.83 11.63
C LYS A 38 2.93 5.63 12.88
N LYS A 39 2.41 5.95 14.06
CA LYS A 39 3.13 5.82 15.35
C LYS A 39 3.33 4.36 15.76
N VAL A 40 2.46 3.46 15.33
CA VAL A 40 2.40 2.07 15.82
C VAL A 40 2.66 1.02 14.74
N SER A 41 2.83 1.43 13.48
CA SER A 41 3.19 0.56 12.36
C SER A 41 4.67 0.77 11.98
N ASP A 42 5.32 -0.27 11.49
CA ASP A 42 6.65 -0.17 10.89
C ASP A 42 6.57 0.44 9.50
N SER A 43 5.55 0.04 8.72
CA SER A 43 5.20 0.60 7.42
C SER A 43 3.70 0.80 7.29
N LEU A 44 3.30 1.80 6.51
CA LEU A 44 1.91 2.13 6.26
C LEU A 44 1.66 2.30 4.76
N ILE A 45 0.87 1.41 4.18
CA ILE A 45 0.39 1.53 2.80
C ILE A 45 -0.98 2.21 2.83
N VAL A 46 -1.08 3.35 2.15
CA VAL A 46 -2.30 4.15 2.08
C VAL A 46 -2.81 4.15 0.65
N ILE A 47 -4.03 3.70 0.46
CA ILE A 47 -4.71 3.67 -0.83
C ILE A 47 -5.74 4.79 -0.86
N ALA A 48 -5.50 5.81 -1.68
CA ALA A 48 -6.46 6.90 -1.86
C ALA A 48 -7.58 6.45 -2.81
N ASN A 49 -8.82 6.30 -2.30
CA ASN A 49 -9.95 5.85 -3.12
C ASN A 49 -10.22 6.78 -4.32
N ASP A 50 -9.97 8.08 -4.17
CA ASP A 50 -10.12 9.03 -5.28
C ASP A 50 -9.18 8.72 -6.47
N LYS A 51 -8.00 8.17 -6.21
CA LYS A 51 -7.08 7.73 -7.27
C LYS A 51 -7.60 6.53 -8.03
N LEU A 52 -8.36 5.67 -7.35
CA LEU A 52 -8.99 4.51 -8.00
C LEU A 52 -10.10 4.94 -8.96
N ARG A 53 -10.74 6.08 -8.70
CA ARG A 53 -11.73 6.66 -9.60
C ARG A 53 -11.14 7.00 -10.97
N GLU A 54 -9.87 7.39 -11.03
CA GLU A 54 -9.17 7.68 -12.29
C GLU A 54 -8.96 6.41 -13.16
N ALA A 55 -9.00 5.23 -12.54
CA ALA A 55 -8.74 3.94 -13.19
C ALA A 55 -10.02 3.16 -13.55
N VAL A 56 -11.20 3.69 -13.23
CA VAL A 56 -12.49 3.05 -13.52
C VAL A 56 -13.32 3.88 -14.48
N ASP A 57 -14.26 3.22 -15.17
CA ASP A 57 -15.20 3.88 -16.09
C ASP A 57 -16.11 4.84 -15.33
N GLU A 58 -16.37 6.02 -15.90
CA GLU A 58 -17.25 7.06 -15.30
C GLU A 58 -18.68 6.56 -15.07
N THR A 59 -19.10 5.54 -15.78
CA THR A 59 -20.43 4.90 -15.66
C THR A 59 -20.53 3.88 -14.52
N ILE A 60 -19.41 3.64 -13.79
CA ILE A 60 -19.40 2.64 -12.73
C ILE A 60 -20.39 3.00 -11.61
N GLY A 61 -21.23 2.07 -11.25
CA GLY A 61 -22.13 2.25 -10.11
C GLY A 61 -21.38 2.23 -8.77
N ILE A 62 -21.87 2.99 -7.80
CA ILE A 62 -21.29 3.14 -6.46
C ILE A 62 -20.88 1.79 -5.83
N LYS A 63 -21.78 0.78 -5.87
CA LYS A 63 -21.48 -0.55 -5.32
C LYS A 63 -20.28 -1.22 -5.98
N ASN A 64 -20.10 -1.01 -7.28
CA ASN A 64 -18.96 -1.58 -8.00
C ASN A 64 -17.69 -0.78 -7.75
N ALA A 65 -17.76 0.54 -7.55
CA ALA A 65 -16.61 1.35 -7.14
C ALA A 65 -16.02 0.86 -5.80
N PHE A 66 -16.86 0.59 -4.80
CA PHE A 66 -16.39 0.01 -3.53
C PHE A 66 -15.81 -1.40 -3.70
N LYS A 67 -16.39 -2.25 -4.58
CA LYS A 67 -15.80 -3.55 -4.88
C LYS A 67 -14.42 -3.45 -5.53
N VAL A 68 -14.19 -2.44 -6.38
CA VAL A 68 -12.87 -2.18 -6.94
C VAL A 68 -11.89 -1.82 -5.83
N THR A 69 -12.28 -0.96 -4.90
CA THR A 69 -11.48 -0.62 -3.72
C THR A 69 -11.13 -1.86 -2.89
N ASP A 70 -12.12 -2.69 -2.58
CA ASP A 70 -11.92 -3.94 -1.82
C ASP A 70 -10.95 -4.88 -2.54
N ASN A 71 -11.11 -5.02 -3.87
CA ASN A 71 -10.23 -5.86 -4.68
C ASN A 71 -8.78 -5.35 -4.68
N ILE A 72 -8.59 -4.05 -4.75
CA ILE A 72 -7.26 -3.44 -4.73
C ILE A 72 -6.61 -3.61 -3.35
N LEU A 73 -7.37 -3.43 -2.27
CA LEU A 73 -6.91 -3.71 -0.92
C LEU A 73 -6.51 -5.19 -0.76
N TYR A 74 -7.33 -6.10 -1.28
CA TYR A 74 -7.02 -7.53 -1.32
C TYR A 74 -5.72 -7.80 -2.10
N GLN A 75 -5.55 -7.21 -3.29
CA GLN A 75 -4.34 -7.38 -4.08
C GLN A 75 -3.10 -6.86 -3.34
N ALA A 76 -3.21 -5.72 -2.65
CA ALA A 76 -2.12 -5.15 -1.87
C ALA A 76 -1.69 -6.09 -0.74
N VAL A 77 -2.64 -6.59 0.05
CA VAL A 77 -2.37 -7.52 1.15
C VAL A 77 -1.83 -8.85 0.61
N ASN A 78 -2.45 -9.40 -0.44
CA ASN A 78 -2.04 -10.67 -1.03
C ASN A 78 -0.66 -10.57 -1.70
N GLY A 79 -0.38 -9.50 -2.44
CA GLY A 79 0.92 -9.26 -3.05
C GLY A 79 2.04 -9.20 -2.01
N MET A 80 1.81 -8.48 -0.91
CA MET A 80 2.76 -8.42 0.20
C MET A 80 2.92 -9.78 0.89
N SER A 81 1.82 -10.49 1.11
CA SER A 81 1.84 -11.82 1.71
C SER A 81 2.63 -12.81 0.86
N GLN A 82 2.49 -12.76 -0.46
CA GLN A 82 3.26 -13.60 -1.39
C GLN A 82 4.76 -13.32 -1.28
N VAL A 83 5.16 -12.06 -1.21
CA VAL A 83 6.58 -11.69 -1.03
C VAL A 83 7.17 -12.23 0.27
N ILE A 84 6.39 -12.24 1.35
CA ILE A 84 6.86 -12.59 2.69
C ILE A 84 6.74 -14.09 2.97
N LEU A 85 5.67 -14.74 2.53
CA LEU A 85 5.29 -16.08 2.96
C LEU A 85 5.54 -17.16 1.90
N ASN A 86 5.77 -16.76 0.65
CA ASN A 86 5.96 -17.72 -0.43
C ASN A 86 7.46 -17.98 -0.64
N PRO A 87 8.01 -19.07 -0.06
CA PRO A 87 9.44 -19.40 -0.19
C PRO A 87 9.83 -19.83 -1.61
N GLY A 88 8.89 -19.77 -2.58
CA GLY A 88 9.12 -20.26 -3.93
C GLY A 88 9.27 -21.79 -4.03
N SER A 89 9.33 -22.27 -5.24
CA SER A 89 9.86 -23.62 -5.53
C SER A 89 11.38 -23.60 -5.38
N GLY A 90 12.02 -24.74 -5.15
CA GLY A 90 13.47 -24.81 -4.86
C GLY A 90 14.42 -24.17 -5.89
N ASN A 91 13.89 -23.65 -7.01
CA ASN A 91 14.63 -22.97 -8.06
C ASN A 91 14.32 -21.46 -8.14
N ASP A 92 13.47 -20.95 -7.27
CA ASP A 92 13.09 -19.52 -7.24
C ASP A 92 14.10 -18.68 -6.42
N ILE A 93 14.19 -17.40 -6.72
CA ILE A 93 15.00 -16.45 -5.96
C ILE A 93 14.17 -15.97 -4.77
N ASN A 94 14.57 -16.38 -3.57
CA ASN A 94 13.86 -16.02 -2.35
C ASN A 94 14.44 -14.74 -1.75
N ALA A 95 13.58 -13.76 -1.48
CA ALA A 95 13.92 -12.66 -0.60
C ALA A 95 13.92 -13.17 0.86
N ASP A 96 15.02 -12.99 1.59
CA ASP A 96 15.04 -13.33 3.01
C ASP A 96 14.08 -12.43 3.79
N PHE A 97 13.34 -13.01 4.73
CA PHE A 97 12.48 -12.24 5.63
C PHE A 97 13.22 -11.13 6.38
N ALA A 98 14.50 -11.33 6.70
CA ALA A 98 15.34 -10.30 7.30
C ALA A 98 15.53 -9.08 6.39
N ASP A 99 15.66 -9.31 5.09
CA ASP A 99 15.78 -8.28 4.07
C ASP A 99 14.47 -7.52 3.90
N VAL A 100 13.36 -8.25 3.77
CA VAL A 100 12.00 -7.65 3.72
C VAL A 100 11.77 -6.79 4.96
N LYS A 101 12.12 -7.29 6.14
CA LYS A 101 12.01 -6.56 7.40
C LYS A 101 12.86 -5.29 7.40
N THR A 102 14.03 -5.32 6.80
CA THR A 102 14.93 -4.15 6.71
C THR A 102 14.29 -3.05 5.84
N ILE A 103 13.78 -3.40 4.66
CA ILE A 103 13.10 -2.45 3.78
C ILE A 103 11.83 -1.90 4.45
N MET A 104 11.01 -2.77 5.03
CA MET A 104 9.75 -2.38 5.65
C MET A 104 9.91 -1.60 6.96
N LYS A 105 11.08 -1.57 7.56
CA LYS A 105 11.40 -0.74 8.73
C LYS A 105 11.75 0.70 8.39
N HIS A 106 11.89 1.08 7.14
CA HIS A 106 11.94 2.48 6.75
C HIS A 106 10.58 3.11 7.08
N LYS A 107 10.54 3.77 8.24
CA LYS A 107 9.31 4.38 8.78
C LYS A 107 8.68 5.34 7.78
N GLY A 108 7.37 5.33 7.70
CA GLY A 108 6.60 6.25 6.89
C GLY A 108 5.61 5.55 5.96
N ILE A 109 5.24 6.27 4.92
CA ILE A 109 4.34 5.75 3.89
C ILE A 109 5.14 4.83 2.97
N ALA A 110 4.63 3.63 2.77
CA ALA A 110 5.07 2.73 1.71
C ALA A 110 4.09 2.84 0.53
N LEU A 111 4.64 2.88 -0.66
CA LEU A 111 3.87 2.84 -1.89
C LEU A 111 3.97 1.45 -2.51
N MET A 112 2.92 1.03 -3.19
CA MET A 112 2.86 -0.28 -3.81
C MET A 112 2.35 -0.17 -5.24
N GLY A 113 2.98 -0.90 -6.15
CA GLY A 113 2.51 -1.04 -7.51
C GLY A 113 2.37 -2.52 -7.88
N ILE A 114 1.32 -2.85 -8.63
CA ILE A 114 1.10 -4.19 -9.16
C ILE A 114 0.82 -4.05 -10.65
N GLY A 115 1.59 -4.78 -11.45
CA GLY A 115 1.38 -4.88 -12.88
C GLY A 115 1.37 -6.33 -13.33
N LYS A 116 0.50 -6.63 -14.28
CA LYS A 116 0.37 -7.96 -14.89
C LYS A 116 0.34 -7.78 -16.40
N ALA A 117 1.02 -8.66 -17.11
CA ALA A 117 0.98 -8.71 -18.57
C ALA A 117 1.25 -10.14 -19.07
N LYS A 118 0.96 -10.38 -20.33
CA LYS A 118 1.09 -11.68 -20.98
C LYS A 118 1.52 -11.51 -22.44
N GLY A 119 2.27 -12.46 -22.96
CA GLY A 119 2.74 -12.51 -24.36
C GLY A 119 4.01 -11.69 -24.57
N ASP A 120 4.24 -11.23 -25.81
CA ASP A 120 5.46 -10.52 -26.18
C ASP A 120 5.73 -9.33 -25.27
N GLU A 121 6.97 -9.18 -24.82
CA GLU A 121 7.41 -8.12 -23.90
C GLU A 121 6.62 -8.06 -22.56
N ALA A 122 6.07 -9.20 -22.12
CA ALA A 122 5.24 -9.26 -20.93
C ALA A 122 5.92 -8.65 -19.70
N THR A 123 7.21 -8.88 -19.49
CA THR A 123 7.97 -8.34 -18.35
C THR A 123 8.05 -6.82 -18.37
N SER A 124 8.37 -6.21 -19.53
CA SER A 124 8.43 -4.75 -19.67
C SER A 124 7.05 -4.12 -19.49
N ARG A 125 6.02 -4.71 -20.09
CA ARG A 125 4.64 -4.23 -19.92
C ARG A 125 4.12 -4.41 -18.50
N ALA A 126 4.47 -5.51 -17.82
CA ALA A 126 4.11 -5.71 -16.43
C ALA A 126 4.80 -4.68 -15.52
N LEU A 127 6.06 -4.32 -15.80
CA LEU A 127 6.77 -3.25 -15.11
C LEU A 127 6.07 -1.90 -15.32
N ASP A 128 5.75 -1.54 -16.56
CA ASP A 128 5.07 -0.28 -16.86
C ASP A 128 3.69 -0.22 -16.19
N ASN A 129 2.93 -1.32 -16.19
CA ASN A 129 1.66 -1.42 -15.49
C ASN A 129 1.83 -1.29 -13.96
N ALA A 130 2.91 -1.83 -13.38
CA ALA A 130 3.20 -1.70 -11.95
C ALA A 130 3.57 -0.26 -11.57
N ILE A 131 4.42 0.39 -12.35
CA ILE A 131 4.84 1.78 -12.12
C ILE A 131 3.66 2.75 -12.30
N ASN A 132 2.79 2.49 -13.28
CA ASN A 132 1.60 3.31 -13.53
C ASN A 132 0.38 2.86 -12.72
N SER A 133 0.56 1.92 -11.78
CA SER A 133 -0.52 1.46 -10.92
C SER A 133 -1.08 2.62 -10.08
N PRO A 134 -2.41 2.74 -9.94
CA PRO A 134 -3.03 3.74 -9.07
C PRO A 134 -2.55 3.67 -7.61
N LEU A 135 -2.01 2.51 -7.21
CA LEU A 135 -1.46 2.27 -5.88
C LEU A 135 -0.10 2.94 -5.65
N LEU A 136 0.65 3.24 -6.72
CA LEU A 136 1.97 3.88 -6.63
C LEU A 136 1.90 5.43 -6.68
N GLU A 137 0.71 6.02 -6.77
CA GLU A 137 0.42 7.48 -6.69
C GLU A 137 1.24 8.36 -7.65
N LYS A 138 1.81 7.83 -8.74
CA LYS A 138 2.70 8.60 -9.65
C LYS A 138 3.90 9.26 -8.94
N VAL A 139 4.26 8.75 -7.75
CA VAL A 139 5.45 9.22 -7.04
C VAL A 139 6.68 8.65 -7.72
N PRO A 140 7.66 9.47 -8.07
CA PRO A 140 8.91 8.97 -8.64
C PRO A 140 9.60 8.01 -7.66
N LEU A 141 10.10 6.89 -8.16
CA LEU A 141 10.82 5.90 -7.34
C LEU A 141 12.18 6.42 -6.84
N ASP A 142 12.68 7.52 -7.40
CA ASP A 142 13.95 8.16 -7.05
C ASP A 142 14.01 8.69 -5.61
N GLY A 143 12.85 8.86 -4.96
CA GLY A 143 12.78 9.24 -3.55
C GLY A 143 12.71 8.08 -2.56
N ALA A 144 12.67 6.84 -3.04
CA ALA A 144 12.60 5.67 -2.17
C ALA A 144 13.99 5.29 -1.62
N LYS A 145 14.06 4.96 -0.33
CA LYS A 145 15.28 4.41 0.32
C LYS A 145 15.35 2.90 0.24
N GLY A 146 14.20 2.24 0.12
CA GLY A 146 14.10 0.79 -0.02
C GLY A 146 13.06 0.39 -1.05
N ILE A 147 13.38 -0.57 -1.88
CA ILE A 147 12.51 -1.12 -2.91
C ILE A 147 12.52 -2.63 -2.83
N LEU A 148 11.36 -3.21 -2.77
CA LEU A 148 11.15 -4.64 -2.82
C LEU A 148 10.36 -4.98 -4.09
N ILE A 149 10.91 -5.88 -4.88
CA ILE A 149 10.33 -6.29 -6.15
C ILE A 149 10.07 -7.79 -6.10
N HIS A 150 8.86 -8.18 -6.46
CA HIS A 150 8.52 -9.59 -6.56
C HIS A 150 7.97 -9.92 -7.94
N PHE A 151 8.57 -10.90 -8.58
CA PHE A 151 8.14 -11.43 -9.85
C PHE A 151 7.37 -12.74 -9.63
N THR A 152 6.11 -12.79 -10.03
CA THR A 152 5.42 -14.06 -10.25
C THR A 152 5.42 -14.32 -11.74
N ILE A 153 6.01 -15.41 -12.15
CA ILE A 153 6.36 -15.69 -13.56
C ILE A 153 5.90 -17.07 -13.99
N SER A 154 5.56 -17.21 -15.28
CA SER A 154 5.43 -18.53 -15.89
C SER A 154 6.80 -19.22 -16.01
N PRO A 155 6.88 -20.56 -16.08
CA PRO A 155 8.14 -21.29 -16.15
C PRO A 155 9.03 -20.94 -17.36
N GLU A 156 8.47 -20.38 -18.40
CA GLU A 156 9.14 -20.05 -19.67
C GLU A 156 9.80 -18.68 -19.69
N ILE A 157 9.60 -17.85 -18.67
CA ILE A 157 10.18 -16.50 -18.63
C ILE A 157 11.70 -16.58 -18.51
N SER A 158 12.39 -15.88 -19.42
CA SER A 158 13.84 -15.90 -19.45
C SER A 158 14.46 -15.04 -18.36
N LEU A 159 15.66 -15.44 -17.89
CA LEU A 159 16.45 -14.65 -16.95
C LEU A 159 16.76 -13.24 -17.49
N PHE A 160 17.04 -13.14 -18.81
CA PHE A 160 17.35 -11.85 -19.45
C PHE A 160 16.18 -10.87 -19.36
N ALA A 161 14.93 -11.36 -19.45
CA ALA A 161 13.76 -10.51 -19.32
C ALA A 161 13.61 -9.93 -17.90
N ILE A 162 14.02 -10.69 -16.87
CA ILE A 162 14.08 -10.19 -15.47
C ILE A 162 15.22 -9.18 -15.31
N GLU A 163 16.39 -9.47 -15.90
CA GLU A 163 17.55 -8.59 -15.89
C GLU A 163 17.24 -7.22 -16.50
N ASP A 164 16.55 -7.18 -17.65
CA ASP A 164 16.14 -5.96 -18.33
C ASP A 164 15.22 -5.11 -17.43
N VAL A 165 14.27 -5.74 -16.74
CA VAL A 165 13.39 -5.07 -15.78
C VAL A 165 14.19 -4.50 -14.61
N MET A 166 15.12 -5.28 -14.04
CA MET A 166 15.96 -4.83 -12.93
C MET A 166 16.87 -3.67 -13.35
N ASN A 167 17.44 -3.70 -14.54
CA ASN A 167 18.24 -2.61 -15.10
C ASN A 167 17.39 -1.33 -15.26
N ASN A 168 16.16 -1.46 -15.74
CA ASN A 168 15.24 -0.33 -15.87
C ASN A 168 14.89 0.29 -14.51
N ILE A 169 14.65 -0.53 -13.50
CA ILE A 169 14.37 -0.05 -12.14
C ILE A 169 15.61 0.65 -11.55
N ASN A 170 16.81 0.05 -11.68
CA ASN A 170 18.05 0.63 -11.20
C ASN A 170 18.34 2.04 -11.77
N GLN A 171 17.88 2.32 -13.00
CA GLN A 171 18.02 3.65 -13.61
C GLN A 171 17.01 4.68 -13.08
N ARG A 172 15.95 4.24 -12.41
CA ARG A 172 14.84 5.08 -11.92
C ARG A 172 14.87 5.35 -10.42
N VAL A 173 15.81 4.75 -9.70
CA VAL A 173 15.90 4.82 -8.25
C VAL A 173 17.17 5.56 -7.83
N ASP A 174 17.20 6.05 -6.58
CA ASP A 174 18.42 6.63 -6.01
C ASP A 174 19.54 5.59 -5.94
N ILE A 175 20.78 6.02 -6.20
CA ILE A 175 21.97 5.15 -6.17
C ILE A 175 22.20 4.49 -4.81
N ASN A 176 21.70 5.09 -3.74
CA ASN A 176 21.80 4.58 -2.37
C ASN A 176 20.57 3.78 -1.95
N ALA A 177 19.56 3.62 -2.83
CA ALA A 177 18.38 2.83 -2.52
C ALA A 177 18.76 1.36 -2.37
N GLN A 178 18.27 0.74 -1.32
CA GLN A 178 18.39 -0.71 -1.14
C GLN A 178 17.33 -1.42 -1.98
N ILE A 179 17.74 -2.22 -2.95
CA ILE A 179 16.83 -2.99 -3.80
C ILE A 179 16.95 -4.46 -3.42
N ILE A 180 15.81 -5.08 -3.16
CA ILE A 180 15.67 -6.52 -2.93
C ILE A 180 14.66 -7.06 -3.92
N PHE A 181 14.97 -8.20 -4.52
CA PHE A 181 14.02 -8.86 -5.41
C PHE A 181 13.89 -10.35 -5.11
N GLY A 182 12.75 -10.89 -5.48
CA GLY A 182 12.47 -12.32 -5.41
C GLY A 182 11.61 -12.76 -6.59
N THR A 183 11.62 -14.06 -6.85
CA THR A 183 10.80 -14.68 -7.89
C THR A 183 9.94 -15.79 -7.31
N THR A 184 8.78 -16.01 -7.89
CA THR A 184 7.95 -17.20 -7.66
C THR A 184 7.49 -17.70 -9.03
N THR A 185 7.81 -18.95 -9.31
CA THR A 185 7.31 -19.62 -10.51
C THR A 185 5.90 -20.15 -10.24
N ASP A 186 4.94 -19.67 -11.03
CA ASP A 186 3.54 -20.08 -10.98
C ASP A 186 3.20 -20.93 -12.19
N THR A 187 2.96 -22.21 -11.95
CA THR A 187 2.63 -23.19 -13.02
C THR A 187 1.22 -23.03 -13.57
N ASP A 188 0.36 -22.28 -12.87
CA ASP A 188 -1.00 -21.98 -13.31
C ASP A 188 -1.03 -20.75 -14.25
N PHE A 189 0.09 -20.02 -14.33
CA PHE A 189 0.23 -18.92 -15.27
C PHE A 189 0.27 -19.45 -16.70
N GLU A 190 -0.41 -18.72 -17.56
CA GLU A 190 -0.31 -19.01 -18.99
C GLU A 190 1.11 -18.70 -19.48
N ARG A 191 1.46 -19.27 -20.64
CA ARG A 191 2.75 -19.03 -21.25
C ARG A 191 3.02 -17.53 -21.39
N ASP A 192 4.24 -17.12 -21.05
CA ASP A 192 4.69 -15.73 -21.10
C ASP A 192 3.84 -14.76 -20.24
N GLU A 193 3.23 -15.24 -19.18
CA GLU A 193 2.50 -14.42 -18.23
C GLU A 193 3.40 -14.02 -17.06
N VAL A 194 3.34 -12.73 -16.71
CA VAL A 194 4.16 -12.12 -15.64
C VAL A 194 3.32 -11.20 -14.81
N LYS A 195 3.51 -11.27 -13.50
CA LYS A 195 3.02 -10.28 -12.53
C LYS A 195 4.21 -9.71 -11.76
N ILE A 196 4.34 -8.39 -11.72
CA ILE A 196 5.35 -7.67 -10.96
C ILE A 196 4.66 -6.92 -9.82
N THR A 197 5.14 -7.13 -8.60
CA THR A 197 4.74 -6.37 -7.41
C THR A 197 5.93 -5.55 -6.95
N ILE A 198 5.76 -4.24 -6.84
CA ILE A 198 6.77 -3.30 -6.35
C ILE A 198 6.27 -2.71 -5.05
N ILE A 199 7.12 -2.71 -4.02
CA ILE A 199 6.88 -2.00 -2.76
C ILE A 199 8.04 -1.05 -2.55
N ALA A 200 7.76 0.25 -2.46
CA ALA A 200 8.76 1.29 -2.26
C ALA A 200 8.52 1.97 -0.92
N THR A 201 9.59 2.15 -0.14
CA THR A 201 9.55 2.66 1.24
C THR A 201 10.58 3.76 1.46
N GLY A 202 10.44 4.49 2.56
CA GLY A 202 11.45 5.46 2.98
C GLY A 202 11.44 6.76 2.18
N PHE A 203 10.30 7.12 1.60
CA PHE A 203 10.15 8.43 0.98
C PHE A 203 10.31 9.51 2.04
N GLU A 204 11.22 10.45 1.81
CA GLU A 204 11.29 11.66 2.62
C GLU A 204 10.03 12.49 2.34
N ALA A 205 9.37 12.94 3.39
CA ALA A 205 8.30 13.90 3.23
C ALA A 205 8.92 15.16 2.58
N LYS A 206 8.69 15.36 1.29
CA LYS A 206 8.97 16.66 0.68
C LYS A 206 8.05 17.68 1.36
N ASN A 207 8.63 18.43 2.29
CA ASN A 207 7.95 19.46 3.10
C ASN A 207 7.54 20.70 2.29
N GLU A 208 7.40 20.64 0.97
CA GLU A 208 7.25 21.84 0.14
C GLU A 208 5.86 22.12 -0.44
N ILE A 209 4.83 21.35 -0.09
CA ILE A 209 3.47 21.65 -0.61
C ILE A 209 2.41 21.76 0.52
N LYS A 210 2.76 21.79 1.79
CA LYS A 210 1.79 21.61 2.88
C LYS A 210 1.81 22.58 4.04
N GLU A 211 2.49 23.70 3.98
CA GLU A 211 2.36 24.68 5.09
C GLU A 211 1.02 25.41 5.04
N GLU A 212 0.52 25.78 3.88
CA GLU A 212 -0.79 26.45 3.74
C GLU A 212 -2.00 25.51 3.95
N GLN A 213 -1.87 24.21 3.61
CA GLN A 213 -2.93 23.22 3.88
C GLN A 213 -2.88 22.68 5.31
N LYS A 214 -1.73 22.69 5.97
CA LYS A 214 -1.60 22.23 7.36
C LYS A 214 -2.25 23.16 8.35
N GLU A 215 -2.09 24.49 8.17
CA GLU A 215 -2.73 25.47 9.04
C GLU A 215 -4.27 25.46 8.93
N SER A 216 -4.81 25.24 7.73
CA SER A 216 -6.25 25.10 7.55
C SER A 216 -6.79 23.78 8.13
N ASP A 217 -6.07 22.69 7.96
CA ASP A 217 -6.47 21.37 8.45
C ASP A 217 -6.32 21.26 9.98
N GLU A 218 -5.29 21.84 10.61
CA GLU A 218 -5.11 21.85 12.05
C GLU A 218 -6.20 22.69 12.76
N ASN A 219 -6.57 23.83 12.21
CA ASN A 219 -7.67 24.64 12.74
C ASN A 219 -9.04 23.96 12.58
N GLU A 220 -9.26 23.24 11.46
CA GLU A 220 -10.49 22.47 11.24
C GLU A 220 -10.57 21.23 12.15
N ILE A 221 -9.43 20.57 12.40
CA ILE A 221 -9.32 19.43 13.32
C ILE A 221 -9.57 19.85 14.77
N GLU A 222 -9.10 21.01 15.18
CA GLU A 222 -9.32 21.51 16.54
C GLU A 222 -10.79 21.90 16.74
N ALA A 223 -11.44 22.49 15.76
CA ALA A 223 -12.88 22.76 15.76
C ALA A 223 -13.71 21.47 15.84
N ILE A 224 -13.35 20.43 15.08
CA ILE A 224 -14.03 19.12 15.12
C ILE A 224 -13.86 18.41 16.47
N LYS A 225 -12.69 18.53 17.11
CA LYS A 225 -12.46 17.98 18.46
C LYS A 225 -13.34 18.66 19.49
N VAL A 226 -13.50 19.98 19.41
CA VAL A 226 -14.36 20.75 20.32
C VAL A 226 -15.82 20.34 20.13
N GLU A 227 -16.30 20.23 18.89
CA GLU A 227 -17.68 19.86 18.57
C GLU A 227 -18.00 18.40 18.97
N ALA A 228 -17.04 17.47 18.80
CA ALA A 228 -17.17 16.08 19.25
C ALA A 228 -17.21 15.95 20.77
N VAL A 229 -16.48 16.79 21.52
CA VAL A 229 -16.51 16.83 22.97
C VAL A 229 -17.82 17.42 23.48
N GLU A 230 -18.33 18.48 22.85
CA GLU A 230 -19.62 19.10 23.21
C GLU A 230 -20.79 18.16 22.91
N SER A 231 -20.78 17.44 21.75
CA SER A 231 -21.84 16.48 21.41
C SER A 231 -21.88 15.25 22.34
N THR A 232 -20.76 14.89 22.99
CA THR A 232 -20.75 13.82 24.01
C THR A 232 -21.25 14.28 25.38
N LEU A 233 -21.28 15.59 25.64
CA LEU A 233 -21.84 16.14 26.88
C LEU A 233 -23.38 16.23 26.87
N ASP A 234 -23.96 16.33 25.66
CA ASP A 234 -25.43 16.44 25.49
C ASP A 234 -26.14 15.08 25.33
N THR A 235 -25.43 13.96 25.41
CA THR A 235 -26.07 12.63 25.36
C THR A 235 -26.69 12.31 26.71
N PRO A 236 -28.02 11.98 26.78
CA PRO A 236 -28.68 11.63 28.02
C PRO A 236 -27.99 10.47 28.74
N PRO A 237 -27.97 10.43 30.10
CA PRO A 237 -27.26 9.41 30.86
C PRO A 237 -27.60 7.96 30.54
N LEU A 238 -28.75 7.72 29.91
CA LEU A 238 -29.26 6.40 29.52
C LEU A 238 -28.54 5.76 28.32
N MET A 239 -27.72 6.49 27.55
CA MET A 239 -26.99 5.94 26.40
C MET A 239 -25.48 5.74 26.63
N ARG A 240 -24.97 5.96 27.85
CA ARG A 240 -23.56 5.82 28.19
C ARG A 240 -23.12 4.39 28.54
N GLY A 241 -23.88 3.36 28.20
CA GLY A 241 -23.60 2.02 28.70
C GLY A 241 -24.02 0.85 27.84
N TYR A 242 -23.71 0.85 26.55
CA TYR A 242 -23.77 -0.40 25.78
C TYR A 242 -22.35 -0.82 25.39
N THR A 243 -21.71 -1.54 26.31
CA THR A 243 -20.60 -2.43 25.97
C THR A 243 -21.23 -3.67 25.33
N VAL A 244 -21.05 -3.85 24.03
CA VAL A 244 -21.45 -5.11 23.38
C VAL A 244 -20.35 -6.11 23.64
N GLU A 245 -20.53 -6.97 24.63
CA GLU A 245 -19.71 -8.17 24.79
C GLU A 245 -20.16 -9.21 23.75
N TYR A 246 -19.26 -9.56 22.83
CA TYR A 246 -19.47 -10.71 21.96
C TYR A 246 -19.01 -11.96 22.72
N PRO A 247 -19.89 -12.98 22.90
CA PRO A 247 -19.45 -14.24 23.46
C PRO A 247 -18.53 -14.95 22.47
N LEU A 248 -17.33 -15.27 22.94
CA LEU A 248 -16.42 -16.21 22.26
C LEU A 248 -17.02 -17.62 22.34
N HIS A 249 -17.39 -18.17 21.20
CA HIS A 249 -17.56 -19.61 20.99
C HIS A 249 -16.67 -20.08 19.87
#